data_f319d548285f61518c98e35d360f659d
#
_entry.id   f319d548285f61518c98e35d360f659d
#
_cell.length_a   1.000
_cell.length_b   1.000
_cell.length_c   1.000
_cell.angle_alpha   90.00
_cell.angle_beta   90.00
_cell.angle_gamma   90.00
#
_symmetry.space_group_name_H-M   'P 1'
#
loop_
_entity.id
_entity.type
_entity.pdbx_description
1 polymer ?
#
loop_
_entity_poly.entity_id
_entity_poly.type
_entity_poly.pdbx_seq_one_letter_code
_entity_poly.pdbx_strand_id
1 'polypeptide(L)'
;MTIASFLALPPTLTIDRVEQSTQGLTVYLYATTSAVSCPRCGTAGSRVHSRYTRTVADLTCVGQRLILKLLVRKWICPLDSCPQHIFAEQFAGLVRRYAG
;
A
#
# COMPACT_ATOMS: atom_id res chain seq x y z
N MET A 1 5.89 -20.77 9.30
CA MET A 1 5.18 -19.49 9.44
C MET A 1 5.64 -18.53 8.37
N THR A 2 4.73 -17.91 7.67
CA THR A 2 5.05 -16.92 6.65
C THR A 2 5.06 -15.51 7.23
N ILE A 3 5.78 -14.60 6.57
CA ILE A 3 5.77 -13.19 6.95
C ILE A 3 4.35 -12.61 6.86
N ALA A 4 3.56 -13.06 5.86
CA ALA A 4 2.19 -12.59 5.70
C ALA A 4 1.34 -12.93 6.93
N SER A 5 1.48 -14.14 7.48
CA SER A 5 0.78 -14.52 8.72
C SER A 5 1.24 -13.66 9.90
N PHE A 6 2.54 -13.41 10.01
CA PHE A 6 3.08 -12.62 11.10
C PHE A 6 2.58 -11.17 11.05
N LEU A 7 2.50 -10.59 9.85
CA LEU A 7 2.09 -9.21 9.67
C LEU A 7 0.57 -9.02 9.73
N ALA A 8 -0.20 -10.10 9.64
CA ALA A 8 -1.67 -10.06 9.66
C ALA A 8 -2.22 -9.06 8.62
N LEU A 9 -1.74 -9.18 7.39
CA LEU A 9 -2.11 -8.28 6.31
C LEU A 9 -3.59 -8.46 5.90
N PRO A 10 -4.27 -7.38 5.49
CA PRO A 10 -5.60 -7.51 4.91
C PRO A 10 -5.55 -8.34 3.62
N PRO A 11 -6.66 -9.01 3.24
CA PRO A 11 -6.67 -9.87 2.07
C PRO A 11 -6.45 -9.13 0.74
N THR A 12 -6.62 -7.80 0.74
CA THR A 12 -6.39 -6.99 -0.45
C THR A 12 -4.93 -6.66 -0.69
N LEU A 13 -4.04 -7.00 0.25
CA LEU A 13 -2.61 -6.76 0.12
C LEU A 13 -1.85 -8.06 -0.03
N THR A 14 -0.82 -8.01 -0.85
CA THR A 14 0.05 -9.15 -1.14
C THR A 14 1.49 -8.73 -0.99
N ILE A 15 2.34 -9.67 -0.56
CA ILE A 15 3.78 -9.45 -0.52
C ILE A 15 4.33 -9.64 -1.93
N ASP A 16 4.97 -8.59 -2.46
CA ASP A 16 5.65 -8.67 -3.76
C ASP A 16 7.00 -9.36 -3.60
N ARG A 17 7.81 -8.88 -2.66
CA ARG A 17 9.12 -9.47 -2.38
C ARG A 17 9.59 -9.07 -0.99
N VAL A 18 10.57 -9.80 -0.50
CA VAL A 18 11.27 -9.51 0.75
C VAL A 18 12.74 -9.39 0.44
N GLU A 19 13.36 -8.27 0.80
CA GLU A 19 14.79 -8.05 0.65
C GLU A 19 15.46 -8.11 2.02
N GLN A 20 16.51 -8.88 2.11
CA GLN A 20 17.30 -8.99 3.34
C GLN A 20 18.57 -8.18 3.21
N SER A 21 18.91 -7.45 4.26
CA SER A 21 20.14 -6.69 4.35
C SER A 21 20.80 -6.94 5.71
N THR A 22 21.98 -6.38 5.91
CA THR A 22 22.67 -6.46 7.21
C THR A 22 21.89 -5.75 8.31
N GLN A 23 21.00 -4.83 7.96
CA GLN A 23 20.20 -4.06 8.91
C GLN A 23 18.87 -4.72 9.25
N GLY A 24 18.40 -5.67 8.44
CA GLY A 24 17.13 -6.34 8.66
C GLY A 24 16.43 -6.69 7.36
N LEU A 25 15.09 -6.67 7.41
CA LEU A 25 14.23 -7.05 6.30
C LEU A 25 13.43 -5.86 5.78
N THR A 26 13.29 -5.79 4.46
CA THR A 26 12.37 -4.86 3.81
C THR A 26 11.32 -5.67 3.08
N VAL A 27 10.06 -5.46 3.41
CA VAL A 27 8.93 -6.16 2.81
C VAL A 27 8.18 -5.21 1.89
N TYR A 28 8.05 -5.59 0.63
CA TYR A 28 7.35 -4.80 -0.38
C TYR A 28 5.95 -5.36 -0.57
N LEU A 29 4.94 -4.49 -0.42
CA LEU A 29 3.53 -4.85 -0.49
C LEU A 29 2.86 -4.14 -1.66
N TYR A 30 1.83 -4.77 -2.21
CA TYR A 30 1.00 -4.13 -3.23
C TYR A 30 -0.45 -4.59 -3.09
N ALA A 31 -1.38 -3.77 -3.57
CA ALA A 31 -2.79 -4.08 -3.54
C ALA A 31 -3.18 -4.94 -4.74
N THR A 32 -4.07 -5.90 -4.51
CA THR A 32 -4.57 -6.82 -5.53
C THR A 32 -5.93 -6.39 -6.09
N THR A 33 -6.52 -5.33 -5.56
CA THR A 33 -7.82 -4.84 -6.04
C THR A 33 -7.73 -4.37 -7.48
N SER A 34 -8.75 -4.70 -8.28
CA SER A 34 -8.79 -4.32 -9.69
C SER A 34 -9.27 -2.89 -9.93
N ALA A 35 -9.96 -2.30 -8.95
CA ALA A 35 -10.48 -0.94 -9.06
C ALA A 35 -10.54 -0.30 -7.69
N VAL A 36 -10.40 1.03 -7.66
CA VAL A 36 -10.44 1.82 -6.43
C VAL A 36 -11.34 3.02 -6.69
N SER A 37 -12.19 3.33 -5.71
CA SER A 37 -13.13 4.45 -5.84
C SER A 37 -12.48 5.78 -5.50
N CYS A 38 -12.82 6.80 -6.28
CA CYS A 38 -12.39 8.17 -5.99
C CYS A 38 -12.91 8.60 -4.62
N PRO A 39 -12.03 9.10 -3.72
CA PRO A 39 -12.47 9.48 -2.38
C PRO A 39 -13.40 10.69 -2.38
N ARG A 40 -13.47 11.43 -3.48
CA ARG A 40 -14.26 12.65 -3.55
C ARG A 40 -15.64 12.43 -4.15
N CYS A 41 -15.75 11.64 -5.23
CA CYS A 41 -17.03 11.43 -5.90
C CYS A 41 -17.52 9.98 -5.85
N GLY A 42 -16.69 9.05 -5.42
CA GLY A 42 -17.06 7.64 -5.32
C GLY A 42 -17.01 6.86 -6.62
N THR A 43 -16.66 7.50 -7.73
CA THR A 43 -16.57 6.83 -9.02
C THR A 43 -15.31 5.98 -9.08
N ALA A 44 -15.41 4.77 -9.62
CA ALA A 44 -14.26 3.89 -9.77
C ALA A 44 -13.23 4.50 -10.72
N GLY A 45 -11.95 4.40 -10.35
CA GLY A 45 -10.87 4.87 -11.21
C GLY A 45 -10.85 4.12 -12.54
N SER A 46 -10.58 4.84 -13.63
CA SER A 46 -10.61 4.25 -14.96
C SER A 46 -9.32 3.48 -15.28
N ARG A 47 -8.19 4.00 -14.84
CA ARG A 47 -6.88 3.37 -15.07
C ARG A 47 -5.85 3.94 -14.13
N VAL A 48 -4.72 3.25 -14.02
CA VAL A 48 -3.60 3.70 -13.20
C VAL A 48 -2.83 4.77 -13.98
N HIS A 49 -2.68 5.94 -13.37
CA HIS A 49 -1.91 7.05 -13.92
C HIS A 49 -0.42 6.85 -13.66
N SER A 50 -0.07 6.51 -12.42
CA SER A 50 1.32 6.35 -12.00
C SER A 50 1.39 5.53 -10.72
N ARG A 51 2.61 5.15 -10.34
CA ARG A 51 2.87 4.39 -9.12
C ARG A 51 4.03 5.02 -8.38
N TYR A 52 4.03 4.90 -7.06
CA TYR A 52 5.18 5.27 -6.24
C TYR A 52 5.25 4.35 -5.03
N THR A 53 6.43 4.25 -4.43
CA THR A 53 6.65 3.44 -3.24
C THR A 53 6.69 4.33 -2.01
N ARG A 54 5.95 3.94 -0.99
CA ARG A 54 5.88 4.65 0.29
C ARG A 54 6.32 3.73 1.41
N THR A 55 7.16 4.25 2.33
CA THR A 55 7.48 3.53 3.56
C THR A 55 6.34 3.76 4.56
N VAL A 56 5.63 2.68 4.94
CA VAL A 56 4.49 2.79 5.85
C VAL A 56 4.87 2.43 7.28
N ALA A 57 5.94 1.70 7.49
CA ALA A 57 6.37 1.34 8.83
C ALA A 57 7.86 1.02 8.86
N ASP A 58 8.48 1.29 9.99
CA ASP A 58 9.86 0.95 10.29
C ASP A 58 9.87 0.43 11.72
N LEU A 59 9.90 -0.89 11.86
CA LEU A 59 9.70 -1.57 13.12
C LEU A 59 10.94 -2.35 13.51
N THR A 60 11.15 -2.51 14.83
CA THR A 60 12.14 -3.47 15.33
C THR A 60 11.39 -4.72 15.76
N CYS A 61 11.80 -5.86 15.22
CA CYS A 61 11.17 -7.14 15.49
C CYS A 61 12.24 -8.17 15.81
N VAL A 62 12.22 -8.69 17.03
CA VAL A 62 13.15 -9.72 17.51
C VAL A 62 14.62 -9.30 17.25
N GLY A 63 14.95 -8.05 17.55
CA GLY A 63 16.31 -7.55 17.38
C GLY A 63 16.67 -7.17 15.95
N GLN A 64 15.75 -7.32 15.00
CA GLN A 64 15.97 -6.97 13.61
C GLN A 64 15.04 -5.83 13.19
N ARG A 65 15.53 -5.02 12.25
CA ARG A 65 14.72 -3.97 11.68
C ARG A 65 13.80 -4.53 10.59
N LEU A 66 12.54 -4.15 10.65
CA LEU A 66 11.55 -4.55 9.65
C LEU A 66 10.96 -3.30 9.03
N ILE A 67 11.16 -3.14 7.73
CA ILE A 67 10.65 -1.99 6.99
C ILE A 67 9.54 -2.47 6.07
N LEU A 68 8.37 -1.85 6.15
CA LEU A 68 7.25 -2.13 5.27
C LEU A 68 7.15 -1.03 4.22
N LYS A 69 7.28 -1.39 2.96
CA LYS A 69 7.12 -0.48 1.83
C LYS A 69 5.90 -0.89 1.02
N LEU A 70 5.12 0.11 0.63
CA LEU A 70 3.87 -0.10 -0.07
C LEU A 70 3.93 0.55 -1.44
N LEU A 71 3.63 -0.24 -2.48
CA LEU A 71 3.46 0.30 -3.82
C LEU A 71 2.07 0.93 -3.90
N VAL A 72 2.02 2.24 -4.05
CA VAL A 72 0.78 3.01 -4.12
C VAL A 72 0.50 3.36 -5.57
N ARG A 73 -0.72 3.05 -6.02
CA ARG A 73 -1.17 3.40 -7.37
C ARG A 73 -1.94 4.71 -7.32
N LYS A 74 -1.68 5.59 -8.28
CA LYS A 74 -2.49 6.78 -8.51
C LYS A 74 -3.41 6.50 -9.68
N TRP A 75 -4.69 6.72 -9.49
CA TRP A 75 -5.75 6.41 -10.44
C TRP A 75 -6.31 7.67 -11.07
N ILE A 76 -6.82 7.54 -12.29
CA ILE A 76 -7.51 8.63 -12.98
C ILE A 76 -9.00 8.50 -12.68
N CYS A 77 -9.61 9.59 -12.17
CA CYS A 77 -11.06 9.67 -12.01
C CYS A 77 -11.68 10.01 -13.37
N PRO A 78 -12.60 9.17 -13.91
CA PRO A 78 -13.16 9.40 -15.24
C PRO A 78 -14.26 10.46 -15.27
N LEU A 79 -14.71 10.93 -14.10
CA LEU A 79 -15.81 11.88 -14.03
C LEU A 79 -15.33 13.31 -14.26
N ASP A 80 -15.71 13.91 -15.37
CA ASP A 80 -15.23 15.24 -15.77
C ASP A 80 -15.60 16.33 -14.76
N SER A 81 -16.74 16.20 -14.12
CA SER A 81 -17.20 17.18 -13.13
C SER A 81 -16.49 17.06 -11.79
N CYS A 82 -15.73 15.99 -11.57
CA CYS A 82 -14.98 15.79 -10.32
C CYS A 82 -13.67 16.58 -10.37
N PRO A 83 -13.42 17.46 -9.39
CA PRO A 83 -12.16 18.23 -9.36
C PRO A 83 -10.94 17.36 -9.00
N GLN A 84 -11.17 16.16 -8.48
CA GLN A 84 -10.10 15.23 -8.10
C GLN A 84 -9.71 14.36 -9.28
N HIS A 85 -9.09 14.91 -10.30
CA HIS A 85 -8.78 14.20 -11.55
C HIS A 85 -7.90 12.96 -11.34
N ILE A 86 -7.00 13.01 -10.35
CA ILE A 86 -6.09 11.92 -10.01
C ILE A 86 -6.17 11.71 -8.51
N PHE A 87 -6.24 10.45 -8.07
CA PHE A 87 -6.28 10.13 -6.64
C PHE A 87 -5.42 8.92 -6.35
N ALA A 88 -4.80 8.91 -5.16
CA ALA A 88 -4.00 7.79 -4.68
C ALA A 88 -4.89 6.79 -3.95
N GLU A 89 -4.54 5.50 -4.03
CA GLU A 89 -5.18 4.48 -3.21
C GLU A 89 -5.04 4.81 -1.73
N GLN A 90 -6.07 4.51 -0.96
CA GLN A 90 -6.07 4.77 0.48
C GLN A 90 -5.84 3.47 1.24
N PHE A 91 -4.91 3.52 2.18
CA PHE A 91 -4.55 2.37 3.01
C PHE A 91 -4.59 2.76 4.49
N ALA A 92 -5.61 3.50 4.89
CA ALA A 92 -5.70 4.09 6.22
C ALA A 92 -5.61 3.03 7.33
N GLY A 93 -6.25 1.87 7.13
CA GLY A 93 -6.21 0.79 8.10
C GLY A 93 -4.79 0.25 8.32
N LEU A 94 -4.04 0.07 7.24
CA LEU A 94 -2.66 -0.42 7.32
C LEU A 94 -1.76 0.63 7.97
N VAL A 95 -1.86 1.88 7.54
CA VAL A 95 -1.04 2.96 8.08
C VAL A 95 -1.31 3.13 9.57
N ARG A 96 -2.58 3.12 9.96
CA ARG A 96 -2.97 3.24 11.37
C ARG A 96 -2.38 2.12 12.22
N ARG A 97 -2.35 0.89 11.69
CA ARG A 97 -1.89 -0.27 12.42
C ARG A 97 -0.38 -0.25 12.67
N TYR A 98 0.41 0.21 11.68
CA TYR A 98 1.86 0.09 11.73
C TYR A 98 2.61 1.42 11.84
N ALA A 99 1.96 2.54 11.70
CA ALA A 99 2.62 3.85 11.72
C ALA A 99 2.87 4.38 13.13
N GLY A 100 2.60 3.61 14.13
CA GLY A 100 2.94 3.90 15.50
C GLY A 100 2.48 5.24 16.03
#